data_c1c6ad45bff9048090ce5bca1dab54f3
#
_entry.id   c1c6ad45bff9048090ce5bca1dab54f3
#
_cell.length_a   1.000
_cell.length_b   1.000
_cell.length_c   1.000
_cell.angle_alpha   90.00
_cell.angle_beta   90.00
_cell.angle_gamma   90.00
#
_symmetry.space_group_name_H-M   'P 1'
#
loop_
_entity.id
_entity.type
_entity.pdbx_description
1 polymer ?
#
loop_
_entity_poly.entity_id
_entity_poly.type
_entity_poly.pdbx_seq_one_letter_code
_entity_poly.pdbx_strand_id
1 'polypeptide(L)'
;ADLDQDRSIRPPADYGVPLPEWLQRCLEHVPPGQDNSCPTDPELLLACAFDYAYRHHQGQLRATGEPYIIHPIAVADLLRETGASAGVIAAGFLHDVVEDTGVTPDEIEAHFGAEVRALVEGVTKLGGIHFTNYTEAQAENLRRMFLAMASDIRVVLVKLADRLHNMRTLSALKPEKQQRIARETREIYAPLANRLGIGRLKWELEDLAFKILEPEAYRDIQKQVATKRSDREERLGVTVQLLRDRLAAAGLHNCEVSGRPKHLYGIWSKMQRQQKAFHEIYD
;
A
#
# COMPACT_ATOMS: atom_id res chain seq x y z
N ALA A 1 9.29 1.20 -32.42
CA ALA A 1 8.87 2.52 -32.87
C ALA A 1 9.23 3.50 -31.79
N ASP A 2 10.03 4.52 -32.13
CA ASP A 2 10.66 5.51 -31.25
C ASP A 2 9.69 6.14 -30.23
N LEU A 3 9.75 5.68 -29.00
CA LEU A 3 9.16 6.34 -27.82
C LEU A 3 10.08 7.45 -27.25
N ASP A 4 11.22 7.68 -27.92
CA ASP A 4 12.35 8.48 -27.39
C ASP A 4 12.40 9.92 -27.94
N GLN A 5 11.43 10.37 -28.73
CA GLN A 5 11.51 11.66 -29.42
C GLN A 5 10.91 12.86 -28.67
N ASP A 6 10.14 12.66 -27.60
CA ASP A 6 9.68 13.77 -26.76
C ASP A 6 9.90 13.45 -25.26
N ARG A 7 11.08 13.80 -24.76
CA ARG A 7 11.52 13.57 -23.38
C ARG A 7 10.93 14.57 -22.39
N SER A 8 10.13 15.53 -22.84
CA SER A 8 9.52 16.51 -21.95
C SER A 8 8.40 15.89 -21.11
N ILE A 9 8.43 16.13 -19.81
CA ILE A 9 7.36 15.76 -18.88
C ILE A 9 6.11 16.56 -19.23
N ARG A 10 4.97 15.90 -19.29
CA ARG A 10 3.71 16.51 -19.69
C ARG A 10 3.11 17.36 -18.57
N PRO A 11 2.36 18.41 -18.88
CA PRO A 11 1.54 19.09 -17.87
C PRO A 11 0.46 18.15 -17.30
N PRO A 12 0.03 18.36 -16.04
CA PRO A 12 -0.92 17.46 -15.35
C PRO A 12 -2.20 17.12 -16.13
N ALA A 13 -2.74 18.09 -16.87
CA ALA A 13 -3.96 17.93 -17.66
C ALA A 13 -3.85 16.91 -18.81
N ASP A 14 -2.65 16.65 -19.30
CA ASP A 14 -2.43 15.83 -20.50
C ASP A 14 -2.34 14.34 -20.21
N TYR A 15 -2.34 13.94 -18.93
CA TYR A 15 -2.29 12.51 -18.56
C TYR A 15 -3.66 11.81 -18.68
N GLY A 16 -4.77 12.54 -18.70
CA GLY A 16 -6.11 11.97 -18.88
C GLY A 16 -6.58 11.04 -17.76
N VAL A 17 -5.93 11.09 -16.59
CA VAL A 17 -6.28 10.32 -15.39
C VAL A 17 -6.32 11.26 -14.17
N PRO A 18 -7.13 10.95 -13.14
CA PRO A 18 -7.13 11.75 -11.91
C PRO A 18 -5.77 11.63 -11.21
N LEU A 19 -5.16 12.76 -10.92
CA LEU A 19 -3.89 12.85 -10.20
C LEU A 19 -4.12 13.44 -8.79
N PRO A 20 -3.47 12.89 -7.75
CA PRO A 20 -3.44 13.52 -6.43
C PRO A 20 -2.81 14.94 -6.49
N GLU A 21 -3.29 15.87 -5.68
CA GLU A 21 -2.80 17.26 -5.67
C GLU A 21 -1.28 17.36 -5.48
N TRP A 22 -0.70 16.49 -4.65
CA TRP A 22 0.73 16.50 -4.42
C TRP A 22 1.52 16.11 -5.68
N LEU A 23 1.00 15.18 -6.49
CA LEU A 23 1.65 14.77 -7.74
C LEU A 23 1.47 15.84 -8.82
N GLN A 24 0.31 16.50 -8.89
CA GLN A 24 0.09 17.65 -9.77
C GLN A 24 1.14 18.73 -9.49
N ARG A 25 1.37 19.07 -8.22
CA ARG A 25 2.41 20.04 -7.80
C ARG A 25 3.80 19.61 -8.25
N CYS A 26 4.19 18.36 -8.08
CA CYS A 26 5.48 17.87 -8.57
C CYS A 26 5.62 18.06 -10.08
N LEU A 27 4.58 17.77 -10.87
CA LEU A 27 4.57 17.92 -12.33
C LEU A 27 4.61 19.40 -12.77
N GLU A 28 3.96 20.30 -12.04
CA GLU A 28 3.96 21.76 -12.32
C GLU A 28 5.32 22.41 -12.04
N HIS A 29 6.11 21.83 -11.14
CA HIS A 29 7.44 22.37 -10.79
C HIS A 29 8.58 21.88 -11.71
N VAL A 30 8.28 21.04 -12.71
CA VAL A 30 9.30 20.55 -13.63
C VAL A 30 9.79 21.68 -14.55
N PRO A 31 11.11 21.97 -14.60
CA PRO A 31 11.64 22.99 -15.48
C PRO A 31 11.43 22.63 -16.97
N PRO A 32 11.13 23.61 -17.83
CA PRO A 32 11.04 23.37 -19.26
C PRO A 32 12.35 22.77 -19.81
N GLY A 33 12.26 21.70 -20.59
CA GLY A 33 13.42 21.03 -21.18
C GLY A 33 14.22 20.13 -20.25
N GLN A 34 13.68 19.82 -19.06
CA GLN A 34 14.26 18.82 -18.16
C GLN A 34 14.27 17.45 -18.85
N ASP A 35 15.45 16.86 -18.97
CA ASP A 35 15.58 15.45 -19.32
C ASP A 35 15.36 14.56 -18.09
N ASN A 36 14.98 13.30 -18.31
CA ASN A 36 14.71 12.33 -17.24
C ASN A 36 16.00 11.70 -16.68
N SER A 37 17.13 12.42 -16.66
CA SER A 37 18.40 11.88 -16.18
C SER A 37 18.58 12.10 -14.68
N CYS A 38 18.48 11.03 -13.92
CA CYS A 38 18.83 10.89 -12.49
C CYS A 38 18.59 12.15 -11.62
N PRO A 39 17.33 12.57 -11.43
CA PRO A 39 17.04 13.79 -10.69
C PRO A 39 17.41 13.64 -9.21
N THR A 40 18.13 14.62 -8.67
CA THR A 40 18.49 14.68 -7.25
C THR A 40 17.44 15.38 -6.40
N ASP A 41 16.64 16.24 -7.03
CA ASP A 41 15.51 16.90 -6.36
C ASP A 41 14.37 15.90 -6.13
N PRO A 42 13.80 15.80 -4.90
CA PRO A 42 12.75 14.84 -4.58
C PRO A 42 11.46 15.00 -5.41
N GLU A 43 11.01 16.24 -5.66
CA GLU A 43 9.77 16.47 -6.42
C GLU A 43 9.97 16.14 -7.90
N LEU A 44 11.12 16.50 -8.44
CA LEU A 44 11.50 16.17 -9.81
C LEU A 44 11.64 14.65 -9.98
N LEU A 45 12.24 13.94 -9.02
CA LEU A 45 12.33 12.48 -9.05
C LEU A 45 10.94 11.83 -9.13
N LEU A 46 9.98 12.32 -8.35
CA LEU A 46 8.62 11.80 -8.35
C LEU A 46 7.89 12.08 -9.67
N ALA A 47 8.04 13.29 -10.21
CA ALA A 47 7.46 13.66 -11.51
C ALA A 47 8.03 12.80 -12.64
N CYS A 48 9.36 12.62 -12.70
CA CYS A 48 10.04 11.77 -13.67
C CYS A 48 9.61 10.30 -13.56
N ALA A 49 9.57 9.74 -12.34
CA ALA A 49 9.19 8.37 -12.11
C ALA A 49 7.74 8.08 -12.51
N PHE A 50 6.83 9.01 -12.22
CA PHE A 50 5.44 8.92 -12.64
C PHE A 50 5.31 8.98 -14.18
N ASP A 51 5.91 10.00 -14.84
CA ASP A 51 5.82 10.15 -16.30
C ASP A 51 6.42 8.93 -17.02
N TYR A 52 7.53 8.40 -16.51
CA TYR A 52 8.16 7.19 -17.03
C TYR A 52 7.22 5.97 -16.91
N ALA A 53 6.65 5.75 -15.76
CA ALA A 53 5.68 4.66 -15.54
C ALA A 53 4.44 4.84 -16.43
N TYR A 54 3.92 6.07 -16.57
CA TYR A 54 2.78 6.39 -17.42
C TYR A 54 3.05 6.01 -18.89
N ARG A 55 4.20 6.39 -19.43
CA ARG A 55 4.58 6.09 -20.83
C ARG A 55 4.68 4.60 -21.09
N HIS A 56 5.31 3.86 -20.19
CA HIS A 56 5.54 2.42 -20.35
C HIS A 56 4.29 1.57 -20.13
N HIS A 57 3.33 2.04 -19.34
CA HIS A 57 2.02 1.38 -19.15
C HIS A 57 0.92 1.90 -20.08
N GLN A 58 1.26 2.76 -21.05
CA GLN A 58 0.27 3.33 -21.96
C GLN A 58 -0.46 2.24 -22.76
N GLY A 59 -1.79 2.31 -22.79
CA GLY A 59 -2.63 1.30 -23.46
C GLY A 59 -2.90 0.04 -22.65
N GLN A 60 -2.25 -0.15 -21.49
CA GLN A 60 -2.55 -1.27 -20.60
C GLN A 60 -3.77 -0.95 -19.73
N LEU A 61 -4.62 -1.96 -19.49
CA LEU A 61 -5.80 -1.88 -18.64
C LEU A 61 -5.74 -2.89 -17.51
N ARG A 62 -6.28 -2.51 -16.35
CA ARG A 62 -6.50 -3.43 -15.23
C ARG A 62 -7.74 -4.29 -15.46
N ALA A 63 -7.90 -5.35 -14.64
CA ALA A 63 -9.10 -6.19 -14.64
C ALA A 63 -10.40 -5.40 -14.33
N THR A 64 -10.30 -4.22 -13.73
CA THR A 64 -11.40 -3.28 -13.51
C THR A 64 -11.82 -2.50 -14.78
N GLY A 65 -10.99 -2.54 -15.83
CA GLY A 65 -11.16 -1.76 -17.06
C GLY A 65 -10.53 -0.36 -17.01
N GLU A 66 -9.95 0.05 -15.92
CA GLU A 66 -9.26 1.33 -15.75
C GLU A 66 -7.83 1.29 -16.35
N PRO A 67 -7.27 2.46 -16.77
CA PRO A 67 -5.86 2.57 -17.16
C PRO A 67 -4.94 2.01 -16.08
N TYR A 68 -3.93 1.24 -16.49
CA TYR A 68 -3.03 0.56 -15.53
C TYR A 68 -2.35 1.52 -14.58
N ILE A 69 -1.98 2.71 -15.04
CA ILE A 69 -1.28 3.74 -14.27
C ILE A 69 -1.98 4.15 -12.97
N ILE A 70 -3.29 3.95 -12.86
CA ILE A 70 -4.06 4.20 -11.62
C ILE A 70 -3.51 3.37 -10.45
N HIS A 71 -2.98 2.16 -10.73
CA HIS A 71 -2.38 1.32 -9.70
C HIS A 71 -1.05 1.89 -9.16
N PRO A 72 -0.03 2.19 -9.96
CA PRO A 72 1.18 2.86 -9.51
C PRO A 72 0.91 4.17 -8.75
N ILE A 73 -0.05 4.99 -9.21
CA ILE A 73 -0.46 6.21 -8.50
C ILE A 73 -0.95 5.88 -7.09
N ALA A 74 -1.85 4.91 -6.96
CA ALA A 74 -2.40 4.53 -5.66
C ALA A 74 -1.35 3.92 -4.73
N VAL A 75 -0.40 3.14 -5.26
CA VAL A 75 0.72 2.59 -4.49
C VAL A 75 1.64 3.72 -3.99
N ALA A 76 1.99 4.67 -4.85
CA ALA A 76 2.80 5.83 -4.48
C ALA A 76 2.11 6.71 -3.42
N ASP A 77 0.80 6.90 -3.53
CA ASP A 77 0.01 7.66 -2.56
C ASP A 77 0.00 6.97 -1.19
N LEU A 78 -0.20 5.66 -1.14
CA LEU A 78 -0.10 4.86 0.09
C LEU A 78 1.29 4.97 0.73
N LEU A 79 2.36 4.87 -0.06
CA LEU A 79 3.73 5.02 0.43
C LEU A 79 3.98 6.41 1.02
N ARG A 80 3.49 7.45 0.33
CA ARG A 80 3.57 8.83 0.80
C ARG A 80 2.84 9.03 2.14
N GLU A 81 1.66 8.44 2.31
CA GLU A 81 0.90 8.47 3.57
C GLU A 81 1.64 7.80 4.74
N THR A 82 2.54 6.86 4.46
CA THR A 82 3.39 6.24 5.49
C THR A 82 4.64 7.05 5.83
N GLY A 83 4.87 8.18 5.16
CA GLY A 83 6.05 9.01 5.33
C GLY A 83 7.31 8.46 4.63
N ALA A 84 7.14 7.64 3.60
CA ALA A 84 8.25 7.08 2.83
C ALA A 84 9.07 8.17 2.11
N SER A 85 10.38 7.92 1.90
CA SER A 85 11.24 8.82 1.13
C SER A 85 10.86 8.87 -0.36
N ALA A 86 11.28 9.91 -1.05
CA ALA A 86 11.03 10.08 -2.48
C ALA A 86 11.52 8.87 -3.31
N GLY A 87 12.67 8.28 -2.98
CA GLY A 87 13.17 7.07 -3.66
C GLY A 87 12.25 5.88 -3.51
N VAL A 88 11.63 5.69 -2.33
CA VAL A 88 10.66 4.61 -2.09
C VAL A 88 9.35 4.87 -2.85
N ILE A 89 8.88 6.12 -2.87
CA ILE A 89 7.67 6.50 -3.60
C ILE A 89 7.91 6.35 -5.12
N ALA A 90 9.08 6.76 -5.62
CA ALA A 90 9.49 6.54 -7.02
C ALA A 90 9.52 5.05 -7.38
N ALA A 91 10.07 4.20 -6.50
CA ALA A 91 9.99 2.76 -6.66
C ALA A 91 8.54 2.24 -6.67
N GLY A 92 7.63 2.89 -5.94
CA GLY A 92 6.19 2.61 -5.98
C GLY A 92 5.56 2.90 -7.34
N PHE A 93 5.98 3.95 -8.05
CA PHE A 93 5.56 4.19 -9.44
C PHE A 93 6.13 3.15 -10.41
N LEU A 94 7.35 2.71 -10.19
CA LEU A 94 8.15 1.91 -11.13
C LEU A 94 8.12 0.41 -10.88
N HIS A 95 7.47 -0.06 -9.80
CA HIS A 95 7.59 -1.43 -9.31
C HIS A 95 7.18 -2.52 -10.32
N ASP A 96 6.20 -2.23 -11.17
CA ASP A 96 5.72 -3.14 -12.20
C ASP A 96 6.32 -2.87 -13.59
N VAL A 97 7.05 -1.77 -13.79
CA VAL A 97 7.59 -1.36 -15.10
C VAL A 97 8.55 -2.43 -15.64
N VAL A 98 9.44 -2.96 -14.81
CA VAL A 98 10.40 -4.01 -15.21
C VAL A 98 9.72 -5.36 -15.44
N GLU A 99 8.67 -5.68 -14.66
CA GLU A 99 7.96 -6.97 -14.76
C GLU A 99 6.99 -6.99 -15.93
N ASP A 100 6.26 -5.91 -16.17
CA ASP A 100 5.12 -5.86 -17.10
C ASP A 100 5.44 -5.18 -18.43
N THR A 101 6.65 -4.65 -18.60
CA THR A 101 7.09 -3.97 -19.84
C THR A 101 8.45 -4.49 -20.33
N GLY A 102 9.00 -3.89 -21.37
CA GLY A 102 10.32 -4.27 -21.89
C GLY A 102 11.49 -3.53 -21.21
N VAL A 103 11.25 -2.76 -20.17
CA VAL A 103 12.27 -1.95 -19.47
C VAL A 103 13.20 -2.85 -18.67
N THR A 104 14.49 -2.58 -18.76
CA THR A 104 15.53 -3.30 -18.01
C THR A 104 15.89 -2.61 -16.69
N PRO A 105 16.41 -3.34 -15.69
CA PRO A 105 16.93 -2.73 -14.47
C PRO A 105 18.05 -1.71 -14.71
N ASP A 106 18.85 -1.88 -15.75
CA ASP A 106 19.93 -0.96 -16.11
C ASP A 106 19.38 0.38 -16.61
N GLU A 107 18.24 0.37 -17.33
CA GLU A 107 17.53 1.60 -17.73
C GLU A 107 16.96 2.33 -16.52
N ILE A 108 16.39 1.60 -15.54
CA ILE A 108 15.94 2.19 -14.27
C ILE A 108 17.12 2.87 -13.54
N GLU A 109 18.29 2.23 -13.48
CA GLU A 109 19.48 2.84 -12.86
C GLU A 109 19.94 4.10 -13.59
N ALA A 110 19.98 4.07 -14.91
CA ALA A 110 20.39 5.21 -15.72
C ALA A 110 19.48 6.44 -15.54
N HIS A 111 18.18 6.22 -15.34
CA HIS A 111 17.19 7.29 -15.17
C HIS A 111 16.99 7.72 -13.71
N PHE A 112 17.05 6.81 -12.75
CA PHE A 112 16.62 7.05 -11.37
C PHE A 112 17.68 6.71 -10.31
N GLY A 113 18.84 6.22 -10.74
CA GLY A 113 19.95 5.87 -9.85
C GLY A 113 19.85 4.47 -9.22
N ALA A 114 20.97 4.05 -8.62
CA ALA A 114 21.15 2.71 -8.08
C ALA A 114 20.20 2.38 -6.92
N GLU A 115 19.79 3.38 -6.12
CA GLU A 115 18.86 3.19 -5.01
C GLU A 115 17.48 2.74 -5.51
N VAL A 116 16.90 3.48 -6.47
CA VAL A 116 15.58 3.17 -7.04
C VAL A 116 15.63 1.84 -7.78
N ARG A 117 16.68 1.57 -8.57
CA ARG A 117 16.92 0.26 -9.20
C ARG A 117 16.87 -0.86 -8.18
N ALA A 118 17.63 -0.77 -7.09
CA ALA A 118 17.70 -1.81 -6.08
C ALA A 118 16.33 -2.11 -5.44
N LEU A 119 15.53 -1.06 -5.19
CA LEU A 119 14.17 -1.20 -4.67
C LEU A 119 13.25 -1.90 -5.68
N VAL A 120 13.23 -1.46 -6.94
CA VAL A 120 12.39 -2.04 -7.99
C VAL A 120 12.75 -3.51 -8.23
N GLU A 121 14.05 -3.84 -8.39
CA GLU A 121 14.47 -5.24 -8.51
C GLU A 121 14.09 -6.10 -7.29
N GLY A 122 14.21 -5.52 -6.08
CA GLY A 122 13.82 -6.21 -4.86
C GLY A 122 12.33 -6.58 -4.87
N VAL A 123 11.46 -5.67 -5.31
CA VAL A 123 10.01 -5.90 -5.41
C VAL A 123 9.69 -6.95 -6.47
N THR A 124 10.29 -6.86 -7.66
CA THR A 124 10.13 -7.82 -8.75
C THR A 124 10.53 -9.24 -8.32
N LYS A 125 11.67 -9.41 -7.63
CA LYS A 125 12.13 -10.70 -7.10
C LYS A 125 11.17 -11.31 -6.08
N LEU A 126 10.36 -10.50 -5.40
CA LEU A 126 9.31 -10.99 -4.50
C LEU A 126 8.02 -11.44 -5.23
N GLY A 127 7.79 -10.96 -6.48
CA GLY A 127 6.58 -11.24 -7.27
C GLY A 127 6.60 -12.55 -8.06
N GLY A 128 7.75 -13.01 -8.50
CA GLY A 128 7.94 -13.88 -9.67
C GLY A 128 7.84 -15.39 -9.47
N ILE A 129 7.01 -15.98 -8.57
CA ILE A 129 6.94 -17.45 -8.46
C ILE A 129 5.52 -18.00 -8.40
N HIS A 130 5.25 -18.88 -9.38
CA HIS A 130 4.10 -19.77 -9.38
C HIS A 130 4.44 -21.09 -8.72
N PHE A 131 3.73 -21.43 -7.64
CA PHE A 131 3.89 -22.70 -6.95
C PHE A 131 2.73 -23.65 -7.27
N THR A 132 3.06 -24.93 -7.38
CA THR A 132 2.08 -26.01 -7.58
C THR A 132 1.46 -26.51 -6.28
N ASN A 133 2.16 -26.30 -5.13
CA ASN A 133 1.71 -26.72 -3.82
C ASN A 133 1.57 -25.50 -2.88
N TYR A 134 0.37 -25.29 -2.31
CA TYR A 134 0.02 -24.14 -1.48
C TYR A 134 0.93 -23.97 -0.24
N THR A 135 1.23 -25.07 0.46
CA THR A 135 2.03 -25.03 1.71
C THR A 135 3.50 -24.69 1.45
N GLU A 136 4.09 -25.26 0.37
CA GLU A 136 5.45 -24.95 -0.06
C GLU A 136 5.56 -23.51 -0.56
N ALA A 137 4.54 -23.05 -1.30
CA ALA A 137 4.43 -21.68 -1.76
C ALA A 137 4.45 -20.67 -0.62
N GLN A 138 3.69 -20.93 0.44
CA GLN A 138 3.65 -20.05 1.62
C GLN A 138 5.00 -19.98 2.33
N ALA A 139 5.65 -21.13 2.56
CA ALA A 139 6.94 -21.19 3.23
C ALA A 139 8.02 -20.44 2.44
N GLU A 140 8.06 -20.61 1.12
CA GLU A 140 9.04 -19.94 0.26
C GLU A 140 8.74 -18.44 0.12
N ASN A 141 7.48 -18.03 -0.02
CA ASN A 141 7.11 -16.61 0.01
C ASN A 141 7.54 -15.93 1.31
N LEU A 142 7.27 -16.58 2.44
CA LEU A 142 7.67 -16.08 3.75
C LEU A 142 9.20 -15.98 3.87
N ARG A 143 9.93 -17.01 3.44
CA ARG A 143 11.40 -17.01 3.41
C ARG A 143 11.96 -15.86 2.59
N ARG A 144 11.44 -15.62 1.39
CA ARG A 144 11.88 -14.53 0.51
C ARG A 144 11.60 -13.17 1.08
N MET A 145 10.41 -12.99 1.67
CA MET A 145 10.09 -11.75 2.37
C MET A 145 11.07 -11.49 3.52
N PHE A 146 11.46 -12.51 4.29
CA PHE A 146 12.50 -12.36 5.32
C PHE A 146 13.87 -12.04 4.73
N LEU A 147 14.26 -12.65 3.61
CA LEU A 147 15.51 -12.34 2.94
C LEU A 147 15.52 -10.91 2.37
N ALA A 148 14.41 -10.47 1.78
CA ALA A 148 14.26 -9.11 1.30
C ALA A 148 14.29 -8.10 2.45
N MET A 149 13.62 -8.39 3.58
CA MET A 149 13.69 -7.56 4.79
C MET A 149 15.12 -7.45 5.33
N ALA A 150 15.90 -8.51 5.24
CA ALA A 150 17.30 -8.51 5.69
C ALA A 150 18.21 -7.69 4.76
N SER A 151 17.85 -7.58 3.48
CA SER A 151 18.59 -6.77 2.51
C SER A 151 18.13 -5.30 2.51
N ASP A 152 16.84 -5.05 2.39
CA ASP A 152 16.25 -3.70 2.46
C ASP A 152 14.76 -3.77 2.83
N ILE A 153 14.42 -3.28 4.02
CA ILE A 153 13.04 -3.28 4.53
C ILE A 153 12.09 -2.44 3.68
N ARG A 154 12.59 -1.46 2.93
CA ARG A 154 11.80 -0.57 2.07
C ARG A 154 11.14 -1.33 0.92
N VAL A 155 11.78 -2.38 0.42
CA VAL A 155 11.21 -3.30 -0.58
C VAL A 155 9.89 -3.91 -0.09
N VAL A 156 9.87 -4.31 1.17
CA VAL A 156 8.66 -4.88 1.78
C VAL A 156 7.57 -3.83 1.95
N LEU A 157 7.93 -2.58 2.26
CA LEU A 157 6.98 -1.48 2.35
C LEU A 157 6.27 -1.24 1.00
N VAL A 158 7.02 -1.20 -0.11
CA VAL A 158 6.44 -1.09 -1.46
C VAL A 158 5.50 -2.27 -1.73
N LYS A 159 5.92 -3.50 -1.41
CA LYS A 159 5.09 -4.70 -1.64
C LYS A 159 3.83 -4.76 -0.78
N LEU A 160 3.87 -4.20 0.43
CA LEU A 160 2.67 -4.06 1.28
C LEU A 160 1.68 -3.03 0.70
N ALA A 161 2.17 -1.91 0.16
CA ALA A 161 1.35 -0.90 -0.49
C ALA A 161 0.71 -1.45 -1.78
N ASP A 162 1.48 -2.16 -2.62
CA ASP A 162 0.99 -2.90 -3.78
C ASP A 162 -0.12 -3.90 -3.38
N ARG A 163 0.15 -4.74 -2.38
CA ARG A 163 -0.82 -5.73 -1.89
C ARG A 163 -2.10 -5.06 -1.40
N LEU A 164 -2.00 -3.95 -0.69
CA LEU A 164 -3.18 -3.25 -0.19
C LEU A 164 -4.04 -2.70 -1.33
N HIS A 165 -3.44 -2.07 -2.35
CA HIS A 165 -4.20 -1.60 -3.50
C HIS A 165 -4.83 -2.78 -4.28
N ASN A 166 -4.11 -3.87 -4.47
CA ASN A 166 -4.63 -5.08 -5.10
C ASN A 166 -5.82 -5.67 -4.30
N MET A 167 -5.78 -5.62 -2.98
CA MET A 167 -6.91 -6.04 -2.13
C MET A 167 -8.14 -5.13 -2.26
N ARG A 168 -7.95 -3.82 -2.42
CA ARG A 168 -9.06 -2.86 -2.64
C ARG A 168 -9.79 -3.10 -3.95
N THR A 169 -9.09 -3.57 -4.99
CA THR A 169 -9.62 -3.83 -6.34
C THR A 169 -9.91 -5.30 -6.62
N LEU A 170 -9.83 -6.16 -5.62
CA LEU A 170 -9.85 -7.62 -5.76
C LEU A 170 -11.18 -8.16 -6.29
N SER A 171 -12.28 -7.43 -6.11
CA SER A 171 -13.63 -7.80 -6.58
C SER A 171 -13.75 -7.98 -8.10
N ALA A 172 -12.84 -7.41 -8.89
CA ALA A 172 -12.80 -7.58 -10.34
C ALA A 172 -12.27 -8.96 -10.80
N LEU A 173 -11.69 -9.74 -9.89
CA LEU A 173 -11.12 -11.05 -10.20
C LEU A 173 -12.14 -12.18 -9.97
N LYS A 174 -11.84 -13.37 -10.52
CA LYS A 174 -12.65 -14.58 -10.28
C LYS A 174 -12.64 -14.98 -8.79
N PRO A 175 -13.74 -15.54 -8.26
CA PRO A 175 -13.89 -15.87 -6.84
C PRO A 175 -12.76 -16.73 -6.27
N GLU A 176 -12.29 -17.74 -7.01
CA GLU A 176 -11.21 -18.63 -6.56
C GLU A 176 -9.89 -17.86 -6.38
N LYS A 177 -9.60 -16.91 -7.28
CA LYS A 177 -8.42 -16.04 -7.20
C LYS A 177 -8.55 -15.06 -6.03
N GLN A 178 -9.75 -14.50 -5.81
CA GLN A 178 -10.03 -13.65 -4.65
C GLN A 178 -9.74 -14.38 -3.34
N GLN A 179 -10.28 -15.60 -3.16
CA GLN A 179 -10.09 -16.42 -1.97
C GLN A 179 -8.62 -16.73 -1.69
N ARG A 180 -7.87 -17.10 -2.73
CA ARG A 180 -6.44 -17.39 -2.60
C ARG A 180 -5.65 -16.16 -2.16
N ILE A 181 -5.86 -15.01 -2.82
CA ILE A 181 -5.15 -13.77 -2.51
C ILE A 181 -5.52 -13.25 -1.12
N ALA A 182 -6.80 -13.33 -0.75
CA ALA A 182 -7.27 -12.92 0.58
C ALA A 182 -6.65 -13.78 1.70
N ARG A 183 -6.54 -15.10 1.49
CA ARG A 183 -5.91 -16.01 2.46
C ARG A 183 -4.42 -15.70 2.61
N GLU A 184 -3.68 -15.58 1.51
CA GLU A 184 -2.28 -15.20 1.53
C GLU A 184 -2.07 -13.84 2.23
N THR A 185 -2.94 -12.88 1.97
CA THR A 185 -2.89 -11.55 2.60
C THR A 185 -3.06 -11.65 4.11
N ARG A 186 -4.03 -12.42 4.60
CA ARG A 186 -4.28 -12.61 6.03
C ARG A 186 -3.16 -13.38 6.75
N GLU A 187 -2.58 -14.38 6.08
CA GLU A 187 -1.61 -15.30 6.68
C GLU A 187 -0.16 -14.78 6.62
N ILE A 188 0.17 -13.97 5.62
CA ILE A 188 1.55 -13.49 5.40
C ILE A 188 1.64 -11.97 5.53
N TYR A 189 0.91 -11.22 4.69
CA TYR A 189 1.13 -9.76 4.56
C TYR A 189 0.65 -8.97 5.78
N ALA A 190 -0.50 -9.32 6.36
CA ALA A 190 -1.00 -8.63 7.54
C ALA A 190 -0.13 -8.86 8.80
N PRO A 191 0.34 -10.10 9.12
CA PRO A 191 1.32 -10.32 10.15
C PRO A 191 2.65 -9.61 9.93
N LEU A 192 3.08 -9.49 8.67
CA LEU A 192 4.29 -8.76 8.32
C LEU A 192 4.15 -7.26 8.59
N ALA A 193 3.06 -6.64 8.13
CA ALA A 193 2.75 -5.25 8.43
C ALA A 193 2.68 -4.98 9.94
N ASN A 194 2.18 -5.96 10.72
CA ASN A 194 2.17 -5.89 12.18
C ASN A 194 3.58 -5.86 12.78
N ARG A 195 4.49 -6.71 12.29
CA ARG A 195 5.88 -6.78 12.78
C ARG A 195 6.67 -5.51 12.44
N LEU A 196 6.33 -4.87 11.32
CA LEU A 196 6.92 -3.59 10.90
C LEU A 196 6.31 -2.38 11.64
N GLY A 197 5.33 -2.59 12.51
CA GLY A 197 4.65 -1.51 13.22
C GLY A 197 3.69 -0.69 12.37
N ILE A 198 3.43 -1.08 11.11
CA ILE A 198 2.56 -0.36 10.18
C ILE A 198 1.10 -0.78 10.43
N GLY A 199 0.59 -0.36 11.59
CA GLY A 199 -0.73 -0.77 12.07
C GLY A 199 -1.86 -0.48 11.09
N ARG A 200 -1.85 0.69 10.41
CA ARG A 200 -2.88 1.08 9.44
C ARG A 200 -2.98 0.09 8.28
N LEU A 201 -1.87 -0.25 7.64
CA LEU A 201 -1.85 -1.24 6.57
C LEU A 201 -2.33 -2.61 7.05
N LYS A 202 -1.85 -3.06 8.21
CA LYS A 202 -2.29 -4.32 8.82
C LYS A 202 -3.80 -4.41 8.92
N TRP A 203 -4.43 -3.39 9.52
CA TRP A 203 -5.87 -3.45 9.82
C TRP A 203 -6.71 -3.45 8.56
N GLU A 204 -6.32 -2.66 7.58
CA GLU A 204 -7.03 -2.62 6.31
C GLU A 204 -6.87 -3.93 5.54
N LEU A 205 -5.67 -4.50 5.49
CA LEU A 205 -5.42 -5.81 4.90
C LEU A 205 -6.25 -6.92 5.59
N GLU A 206 -6.30 -6.91 6.92
CA GLU A 206 -7.10 -7.87 7.69
C GLU A 206 -8.61 -7.72 7.42
N ASP A 207 -9.15 -6.50 7.40
CA ASP A 207 -10.57 -6.26 7.16
C ASP A 207 -10.98 -6.59 5.73
N LEU A 208 -10.15 -6.25 4.72
CA LEU A 208 -10.41 -6.62 3.33
C LEU A 208 -10.35 -8.15 3.11
N ALA A 209 -9.39 -8.83 3.74
CA ALA A 209 -9.31 -10.28 3.68
C ALA A 209 -10.51 -10.93 4.39
N PHE A 210 -10.91 -10.42 5.54
CA PHE A 210 -12.07 -10.87 6.31
C PHE A 210 -13.38 -10.77 5.52
N LYS A 211 -13.58 -9.65 4.82
CA LYS A 211 -14.76 -9.44 3.94
C LYS A 211 -14.90 -10.53 2.87
N ILE A 212 -13.79 -11.08 2.36
CA ILE A 212 -13.78 -12.08 1.30
C ILE A 212 -13.84 -13.50 1.86
N LEU A 213 -13.12 -13.77 2.94
CA LEU A 213 -12.97 -15.12 3.49
C LEU A 213 -14.18 -15.53 4.34
N GLU A 214 -14.73 -14.60 5.13
CA GLU A 214 -15.87 -14.83 6.01
C GLU A 214 -16.96 -13.75 5.81
N PRO A 215 -17.62 -13.70 4.64
CA PRO A 215 -18.51 -12.58 4.26
C PRO A 215 -19.76 -12.44 5.13
N GLU A 216 -20.26 -13.54 5.71
CA GLU A 216 -21.42 -13.51 6.62
C GLU A 216 -21.03 -12.90 7.97
N ALA A 217 -19.94 -13.39 8.56
CA ALA A 217 -19.42 -12.86 9.81
C ALA A 217 -19.00 -11.39 9.68
N TYR A 218 -18.40 -11.02 8.54
CA TYR A 218 -18.07 -9.63 8.26
C TYR A 218 -19.29 -8.71 8.27
N ARG A 219 -20.38 -9.12 7.57
CA ARG A 219 -21.64 -8.35 7.53
C ARG A 219 -22.31 -8.24 8.89
N ASP A 220 -22.26 -9.30 9.68
CA ASP A 220 -22.85 -9.32 11.03
C ASP A 220 -22.09 -8.35 11.96
N ILE A 221 -20.76 -8.47 12.04
CA ILE A 221 -19.93 -7.54 12.83
C ILE A 221 -20.10 -6.10 12.36
N GLN A 222 -20.14 -5.87 11.04
CA GLN A 222 -20.32 -4.52 10.48
C GLN A 222 -21.64 -3.89 10.94
N LYS A 223 -22.75 -4.65 10.95
CA LYS A 223 -24.05 -4.17 11.43
C LYS A 223 -24.00 -3.86 12.94
N GLN A 224 -23.43 -4.75 13.73
CA GLN A 224 -23.32 -4.56 15.17
C GLN A 224 -22.44 -3.36 15.53
N VAL A 225 -21.37 -3.13 14.79
CA VAL A 225 -20.49 -1.96 14.96
C VAL A 225 -21.20 -0.67 14.54
N ALA A 226 -21.96 -0.68 13.43
CA ALA A 226 -22.66 0.50 12.92
C ALA A 226 -23.72 1.03 13.91
N THR A 227 -24.44 0.12 14.58
CA THR A 227 -25.45 0.49 15.60
C THR A 227 -24.87 1.20 16.82
N LYS A 228 -23.59 1.02 17.11
CA LYS A 228 -22.91 1.61 18.29
C LYS A 228 -21.85 2.66 17.93
N ARG A 229 -21.87 3.17 16.72
CA ARG A 229 -20.79 4.06 16.23
C ARG A 229 -20.67 5.37 17.03
N SER A 230 -21.78 6.05 17.26
CA SER A 230 -21.79 7.30 18.02
C SER A 230 -21.27 7.13 19.45
N ASP A 231 -21.75 6.10 20.14
CA ASP A 231 -21.33 5.78 21.51
C ASP A 231 -19.83 5.47 21.60
N ARG A 232 -19.27 4.83 20.57
CA ARG A 232 -17.83 4.51 20.51
C ARG A 232 -16.97 5.75 20.33
N GLU A 233 -17.35 6.60 19.41
CA GLU A 233 -16.62 7.86 19.14
C GLU A 233 -16.63 8.76 20.36
N GLU A 234 -17.78 8.87 21.04
CA GLU A 234 -17.93 9.63 22.28
C GLU A 234 -17.07 9.05 23.42
N ARG A 235 -17.20 7.76 23.73
CA ARG A 235 -16.41 7.09 24.78
C ARG A 235 -14.91 7.18 24.52
N LEU A 236 -14.49 7.04 23.26
CA LEU A 236 -13.10 7.19 22.87
C LEU A 236 -12.60 8.61 23.11
N GLY A 237 -13.39 9.63 22.74
CA GLY A 237 -13.08 11.03 23.00
C GLY A 237 -12.91 11.33 24.48
N VAL A 238 -13.84 10.87 25.32
CA VAL A 238 -13.77 11.01 26.78
C VAL A 238 -12.52 10.33 27.34
N THR A 239 -12.20 9.11 26.90
CA THR A 239 -11.03 8.37 27.39
C THR A 239 -9.72 9.07 26.99
N VAL A 240 -9.60 9.54 25.75
CA VAL A 240 -8.43 10.28 25.27
C VAL A 240 -8.25 11.57 26.09
N GLN A 241 -9.34 12.31 26.35
CA GLN A 241 -9.26 13.53 27.13
C GLN A 241 -8.84 13.26 28.58
N LEU A 242 -9.43 12.25 29.22
CA LEU A 242 -9.05 11.86 30.59
C LEU A 242 -7.57 11.48 30.70
N LEU A 243 -7.03 10.77 29.70
CA LEU A 243 -5.61 10.42 29.66
C LEU A 243 -4.72 11.64 29.49
N ARG A 244 -5.10 12.59 28.62
CA ARG A 244 -4.38 13.87 28.45
C ARG A 244 -4.32 14.65 29.75
N ASP A 245 -5.45 14.77 30.43
CA ASP A 245 -5.56 15.52 31.70
C ASP A 245 -4.68 14.86 32.79
N ARG A 246 -4.68 13.53 32.88
CA ARG A 246 -3.83 12.81 33.84
C ARG A 246 -2.35 12.92 33.52
N LEU A 247 -1.96 12.87 32.25
CA LEU A 247 -0.56 13.06 31.84
C LEU A 247 -0.09 14.49 32.13
N ALA A 248 -0.93 15.49 31.86
CA ALA A 248 -0.64 16.89 32.17
C ALA A 248 -0.49 17.11 33.69
N ALA A 249 -1.37 16.52 34.52
CA ALA A 249 -1.27 16.57 35.96
C ALA A 249 -0.01 15.88 36.53
N ALA A 250 0.53 14.88 35.80
CA ALA A 250 1.79 14.24 36.13
C ALA A 250 3.04 14.99 35.59
N GLY A 251 2.88 16.17 35.00
CA GLY A 251 3.96 17.00 34.46
C GLY A 251 4.44 16.57 33.05
N LEU A 252 3.71 15.67 32.39
CA LEU A 252 4.03 15.18 31.04
C LEU A 252 3.23 15.94 29.99
N HIS A 253 3.72 17.12 29.59
CA HIS A 253 2.99 18.03 28.68
C HIS A 253 3.25 17.78 27.19
N ASN A 254 4.31 17.06 26.83
CA ASN A 254 4.71 16.78 25.44
C ASN A 254 4.30 15.38 24.98
N CYS A 255 3.17 14.86 25.48
CA CYS A 255 2.66 13.55 25.11
C CYS A 255 1.52 13.67 24.10
N GLU A 256 1.64 13.03 22.95
CA GLU A 256 0.53 12.83 22.04
C GLU A 256 -0.32 11.64 22.52
N VAL A 257 -1.62 11.92 22.76
CA VAL A 257 -2.59 10.87 23.11
C VAL A 257 -3.58 10.75 21.98
N SER A 258 -3.56 9.62 21.31
CA SER A 258 -4.51 9.26 20.27
C SER A 258 -5.22 7.94 20.59
N GLY A 259 -6.45 7.81 20.12
CA GLY A 259 -7.22 6.60 20.27
C GLY A 259 -7.94 6.27 18.96
N ARG A 260 -8.23 4.99 18.74
CA ARG A 260 -8.96 4.54 17.58
C ARG A 260 -9.90 3.38 17.91
N PRO A 261 -11.03 3.30 17.20
CA PRO A 261 -11.89 2.12 17.32
C PRO A 261 -11.18 0.87 16.76
N LYS A 262 -11.46 -0.27 17.36
CA LYS A 262 -10.94 -1.55 16.90
C LYS A 262 -11.56 -1.91 15.54
N HIS A 263 -10.75 -2.39 14.59
CA HIS A 263 -11.19 -2.81 13.25
C HIS A 263 -12.00 -4.12 13.30
N LEU A 264 -12.79 -4.39 12.25
CA LEU A 264 -13.81 -5.45 12.24
C LEU A 264 -13.21 -6.84 12.46
N TYR A 265 -12.16 -7.19 11.72
CA TYR A 265 -11.48 -8.48 11.91
C TYR A 265 -10.90 -8.61 13.32
N GLY A 266 -10.36 -7.53 13.88
CA GLY A 266 -9.84 -7.54 15.24
C GLY A 266 -10.90 -7.81 16.31
N ILE A 267 -12.14 -7.37 16.11
CA ILE A 267 -13.28 -7.69 16.97
C ILE A 267 -13.64 -9.16 16.80
N TRP A 268 -13.88 -9.60 15.56
CA TRP A 268 -14.23 -10.98 15.25
C TRP A 268 -13.20 -12.00 15.76
N SER A 269 -11.92 -11.76 15.48
CA SER A 269 -10.82 -12.62 15.93
C SER A 269 -10.76 -12.73 17.47
N LYS A 270 -11.05 -11.64 18.20
CA LYS A 270 -11.13 -11.66 19.66
C LYS A 270 -12.34 -12.47 20.13
N MET A 271 -13.51 -12.31 19.49
CA MET A 271 -14.71 -13.13 19.79
C MET A 271 -14.41 -14.62 19.63
N GLN A 272 -13.82 -15.01 18.49
CA GLN A 272 -13.47 -16.41 18.23
C GLN A 272 -12.48 -16.97 19.26
N ARG A 273 -11.40 -16.24 19.54
CA ARG A 273 -10.35 -16.67 20.46
C ARG A 273 -10.84 -16.79 21.90
N GLN A 274 -11.76 -15.91 22.32
CA GLN A 274 -12.28 -15.89 23.69
C GLN A 274 -13.61 -16.63 23.83
N GLN A 275 -14.21 -17.11 22.71
CA GLN A 275 -15.53 -17.74 22.66
C GLN A 275 -16.62 -16.86 23.31
N LYS A 276 -16.56 -15.54 23.03
CA LYS A 276 -17.47 -14.53 23.58
C LYS A 276 -18.32 -13.89 22.49
N ALA A 277 -19.54 -13.48 22.88
CA ALA A 277 -20.40 -12.70 22.00
C ALA A 277 -19.89 -11.27 21.84
N PHE A 278 -20.38 -10.55 20.82
CA PHE A 278 -19.95 -9.20 20.51
C PHE A 278 -20.09 -8.23 21.69
N HIS A 279 -21.22 -8.27 22.43
CA HIS A 279 -21.47 -7.41 23.57
C HIS A 279 -20.50 -7.64 24.75
N GLU A 280 -19.97 -8.86 24.89
CA GLU A 280 -18.98 -9.19 25.95
C GLU A 280 -17.53 -8.79 25.57
N ILE A 281 -17.28 -8.53 24.29
CA ILE A 281 -15.95 -8.10 23.79
C ILE A 281 -15.85 -6.58 23.74
N TYR A 282 -17.01 -5.96 23.62
CA TYR A 282 -17.13 -4.58 23.19
C TYR A 282 -17.10 -3.60 24.36
N ASP A 283 -17.57 -4.00 25.52
CA ASP A 283 -17.54 -3.25 26.77
C ASP A 283 -16.22 -3.54 27.51
#